data_b8e91ada270e90855e65431576146292
#
_entry.id   b8e91ada270e90855e65431576146292
#
_cell.length_a   1.000
_cell.length_b   1.000
_cell.length_c   1.000
_cell.angle_alpha   90.00
_cell.angle_beta   90.00
_cell.angle_gamma   90.00
#
_symmetry.space_group_name_H-M   'P 1'
#
loop_
_entity.id
_entity.type
_entity.pdbx_description
1 polymer ?
#
loop_
_entity_poly.entity_id
_entity_poly.type
_entity_poly.pdbx_seq_one_letter_code
_entity_poly.pdbx_strand_id
1 'polypeptide(L)'
;MSLKSLKNQFKTYLLTKKLKKNNILFNLNDFKFSDKNVLIIDEIIPEFNKDSGSRRLTEIIKLLLKNKVSVFLVADLKQYKYKSDYIQKFKDLGVNVYQPSIDQKGQLVTKEDFIKLITPKIDVAWLHRPTIFSKFQSLVKTANPNVKLVFDMVDFHYVRLLREYELNKDEALKAEAEKFLKIELENCKNADVVIAISTTDKELLKQHFNTDEKVVLISNIHQHIDKSDNFNSFENRNDLLFVGSFRHDPNSDAVKYLKEDVMPLVWKDIPDLKVNIIGSYITEDIEALASDKFKLLGFVDDLNAVINTTKLFVAPLRFGAGIKGKIGQSLEHSLPLVTTNVGAEGFDFGEQTNVMIANTTNDLADKIINLYTNKADWDLASNSCKAILKPFSINTTEAQVIDVIYK
;
A
#
# COMPACT_ATOMS: atom_id res chain seq x y z
N MET A 1 -27.06 -24.27 6.15
CA MET A 1 -26.39 -23.46 5.11
C MET A 1 -26.83 -22.01 5.25
N SER A 2 -25.91 -21.03 5.36
CA SER A 2 -26.35 -19.63 5.57
C SER A 2 -26.91 -19.03 4.25
N LEU A 3 -27.87 -18.09 4.36
CA LEU A 3 -28.42 -17.32 3.22
C LEU A 3 -27.31 -16.71 2.35
N LYS A 4 -26.19 -16.27 2.99
CA LYS A 4 -25.00 -15.73 2.33
C LYS A 4 -24.29 -16.79 1.47
N SER A 5 -24.25 -18.05 1.93
CA SER A 5 -23.67 -19.18 1.20
C SER A 5 -24.49 -19.50 -0.06
N LEU A 6 -25.82 -19.60 0.07
CA LEU A 6 -26.73 -19.85 -1.06
C LEU A 6 -26.63 -18.74 -2.13
N LYS A 7 -26.60 -17.47 -1.71
CA LYS A 7 -26.44 -16.32 -2.61
C LYS A 7 -25.12 -16.36 -3.38
N ASN A 8 -24.04 -16.81 -2.73
CA ASN A 8 -22.73 -16.93 -3.39
C ASN A 8 -22.71 -18.08 -4.40
N GLN A 9 -23.29 -19.23 -4.06
CA GLN A 9 -23.42 -20.38 -4.98
C GLN A 9 -24.23 -20.01 -6.21
N PHE A 10 -25.36 -19.31 -6.03
CA PHE A 10 -26.18 -18.83 -7.14
C PHE A 10 -25.41 -17.87 -8.07
N LYS A 11 -24.67 -16.91 -7.50
CA LYS A 11 -23.82 -15.99 -8.32
C LYS A 11 -22.74 -16.74 -9.09
N THR A 12 -22.11 -17.74 -8.48
CA THR A 12 -21.10 -18.58 -9.14
C THR A 12 -21.74 -19.41 -10.26
N TYR A 13 -22.94 -19.96 -10.06
CA TYR A 13 -23.68 -20.66 -11.10
C TYR A 13 -23.99 -19.74 -12.29
N LEU A 14 -24.50 -18.53 -12.04
CA LEU A 14 -24.78 -17.55 -13.10
C LEU A 14 -23.50 -17.18 -13.88
N LEU A 15 -22.37 -17.01 -13.18
CA LEU A 15 -21.08 -16.78 -13.82
C LEU A 15 -20.72 -17.93 -14.74
N THR A 16 -20.77 -19.18 -14.25
CA THR A 16 -20.43 -20.38 -15.04
C THR A 16 -21.33 -20.48 -16.28
N LYS A 17 -22.62 -20.20 -16.15
CA LYS A 17 -23.56 -20.18 -17.30
C LYS A 17 -23.17 -19.12 -18.32
N LYS A 18 -22.75 -17.91 -17.87
CA LYS A 18 -22.27 -16.83 -18.75
C LYS A 18 -20.98 -17.23 -19.47
N LEU A 19 -20.01 -17.84 -18.75
CA LEU A 19 -18.75 -18.29 -19.33
C LEU A 19 -18.97 -19.36 -20.40
N LYS A 20 -19.89 -20.33 -20.15
CA LYS A 20 -20.29 -21.35 -21.15
C LYS A 20 -20.91 -20.71 -22.38
N LYS A 21 -21.88 -19.80 -22.19
CA LYS A 21 -22.54 -19.08 -23.30
C LYS A 21 -21.56 -18.34 -24.19
N ASN A 22 -20.53 -17.74 -23.58
CA ASN A 22 -19.52 -16.93 -24.31
C ASN A 22 -18.27 -17.74 -24.70
N ASN A 23 -18.26 -19.07 -24.48
CA ASN A 23 -17.15 -19.95 -24.79
C ASN A 23 -15.80 -19.48 -24.22
N ILE A 24 -15.79 -18.99 -22.97
CA ILE A 24 -14.57 -18.52 -22.30
C ILE A 24 -13.82 -19.73 -21.75
N LEU A 25 -13.01 -20.35 -22.58
CA LEU A 25 -12.24 -21.56 -22.25
C LEU A 25 -10.91 -21.19 -21.59
N PHE A 26 -10.51 -22.00 -20.62
CA PHE A 26 -9.17 -21.99 -20.07
C PHE A 26 -8.21 -22.68 -21.03
N ASN A 27 -7.12 -22.01 -21.37
CA ASN A 27 -6.03 -22.59 -22.13
C ASN A 27 -4.69 -22.15 -21.51
N LEU A 28 -3.88 -23.11 -21.05
CA LEU A 28 -2.59 -22.84 -20.44
C LEU A 28 -1.61 -22.17 -21.41
N ASN A 29 -1.79 -22.38 -22.71
CA ASN A 29 -0.94 -21.78 -23.75
C ASN A 29 -1.19 -20.27 -23.94
N ASP A 30 -2.26 -19.72 -23.40
CA ASP A 30 -2.53 -18.29 -23.42
C ASP A 30 -1.63 -17.52 -22.43
N PHE A 31 -0.94 -18.23 -21.54
CA PHE A 31 -0.06 -17.68 -20.54
C PHE A 31 1.40 -17.76 -20.97
N LYS A 32 2.12 -16.66 -20.79
CA LYS A 32 3.52 -16.54 -21.20
C LYS A 32 4.44 -16.89 -20.05
N PHE A 33 5.19 -17.96 -20.20
CA PHE A 33 6.27 -18.35 -19.29
C PHE A 33 7.62 -17.90 -19.86
N SER A 34 8.57 -17.62 -18.98
CA SER A 34 9.96 -17.31 -19.29
C SER A 34 10.91 -18.21 -18.49
N ASP A 35 12.21 -17.91 -18.49
CA ASP A 35 13.20 -18.65 -17.69
C ASP A 35 12.97 -18.52 -16.19
N LYS A 36 12.34 -17.41 -15.77
CA LYS A 36 11.91 -17.18 -14.37
C LYS A 36 10.46 -16.74 -14.31
N ASN A 37 9.68 -17.41 -13.45
CA ASN A 37 8.24 -17.25 -13.34
C ASN A 37 7.85 -17.00 -11.89
N VAL A 38 7.14 -15.90 -11.65
CA VAL A 38 6.71 -15.48 -10.32
C VAL A 38 5.19 -15.50 -10.25
N LEU A 39 4.63 -16.23 -9.28
CA LEU A 39 3.23 -16.18 -8.92
C LEU A 39 3.05 -15.17 -7.79
N ILE A 40 2.29 -14.13 -8.02
CA ILE A 40 1.90 -13.14 -7.01
C ILE A 40 0.45 -13.38 -6.61
N ILE A 41 0.19 -13.51 -5.32
CA ILE A 41 -1.17 -13.61 -4.78
C ILE A 41 -1.41 -12.48 -3.78
N ASP A 42 -2.47 -11.70 -3.97
CA ASP A 42 -2.93 -10.64 -3.05
C ASP A 42 -4.43 -10.78 -2.76
N GLU A 43 -4.94 -10.04 -1.81
CA GLU A 43 -6.38 -10.00 -1.46
C GLU A 43 -7.25 -9.46 -2.59
N ILE A 44 -6.72 -8.46 -3.31
CA ILE A 44 -7.41 -7.78 -4.43
C ILE A 44 -6.48 -7.68 -5.64
N ILE A 45 -7.05 -7.36 -6.81
CA ILE A 45 -6.24 -6.83 -7.93
C ILE A 45 -5.72 -5.45 -7.50
N PRO A 46 -4.41 -5.19 -7.54
CA PRO A 46 -3.85 -3.95 -7.02
C PRO A 46 -4.45 -2.71 -7.69
N GLU A 47 -5.00 -1.82 -6.91
CA GLU A 47 -5.56 -0.53 -7.35
C GLU A 47 -4.51 0.57 -7.12
N PHE A 48 -3.47 0.59 -7.95
CA PHE A 48 -2.20 1.29 -7.74
C PHE A 48 -2.28 2.82 -7.57
N ASN A 49 -3.40 3.44 -7.95
CA ASN A 49 -3.66 4.86 -7.72
C ASN A 49 -4.59 5.13 -6.53
N LYS A 50 -4.97 4.10 -5.75
CA LYS A 50 -5.90 4.24 -4.62
C LYS A 50 -5.28 3.96 -3.26
N ASP A 51 -4.26 3.12 -3.19
CA ASP A 51 -3.54 2.84 -1.95
C ASP A 51 -2.06 2.53 -2.18
N SER A 52 -1.24 2.77 -1.14
CA SER A 52 0.22 2.65 -1.21
C SER A 52 0.72 1.20 -1.34
N GLY A 53 0.04 0.23 -0.74
CA GLY A 53 0.40 -1.19 -0.85
C GLY A 53 0.21 -1.69 -2.28
N SER A 54 -0.92 -1.36 -2.91
CA SER A 54 -1.18 -1.65 -4.32
C SER A 54 -0.19 -0.94 -5.25
N ARG A 55 0.18 0.31 -4.95
CA ARG A 55 1.22 1.05 -5.71
C ARG A 55 2.57 0.34 -5.61
N ARG A 56 3.01 0.01 -4.39
CA ARG A 56 4.28 -0.70 -4.16
C ARG A 56 4.33 -2.02 -4.92
N LEU A 57 3.29 -2.85 -4.79
CA LEU A 57 3.22 -4.14 -5.49
C LEU A 57 3.26 -3.97 -7.00
N THR A 58 2.63 -2.93 -7.53
CA THR A 58 2.67 -2.63 -8.97
C THR A 58 4.07 -2.24 -9.44
N GLU A 59 4.80 -1.45 -8.66
CA GLU A 59 6.18 -1.10 -8.99
C GLU A 59 7.11 -2.35 -8.92
N ILE A 60 6.92 -3.23 -7.93
CA ILE A 60 7.62 -4.54 -7.89
C ILE A 60 7.32 -5.35 -9.15
N ILE A 61 6.06 -5.44 -9.57
CA ILE A 61 5.67 -6.14 -10.81
C ILE A 61 6.38 -5.53 -12.03
N LYS A 62 6.43 -4.21 -12.15
CA LYS A 62 7.14 -3.54 -13.25
C LYS A 62 8.65 -3.86 -13.26
N LEU A 63 9.28 -3.91 -12.08
CA LEU A 63 10.70 -4.29 -11.95
C LEU A 63 10.93 -5.75 -12.38
N LEU A 64 10.06 -6.67 -12.00
CA LEU A 64 10.12 -8.07 -12.44
C LEU A 64 10.00 -8.18 -13.97
N LEU A 65 9.00 -7.53 -14.57
CA LEU A 65 8.79 -7.53 -16.03
C LEU A 65 9.98 -6.90 -16.77
N LYS A 66 10.53 -5.76 -16.28
CA LYS A 66 11.74 -5.12 -16.82
C LYS A 66 12.92 -6.09 -16.89
N ASN A 67 13.04 -6.97 -15.89
CA ASN A 67 14.09 -8.00 -15.79
C ASN A 67 13.68 -9.32 -16.44
N LYS A 68 12.72 -9.32 -17.36
CA LYS A 68 12.28 -10.49 -18.17
C LYS A 68 11.72 -11.66 -17.34
N VAL A 69 11.24 -11.36 -16.12
CA VAL A 69 10.54 -12.34 -15.28
C VAL A 69 9.08 -12.36 -15.67
N SER A 70 8.51 -13.54 -15.94
CA SER A 70 7.08 -13.70 -16.17
C SER A 70 6.31 -13.61 -14.86
N VAL A 71 5.32 -12.73 -14.80
CA VAL A 71 4.50 -12.51 -13.61
C VAL A 71 3.10 -13.05 -13.82
N PHE A 72 2.63 -13.85 -12.86
CA PHE A 72 1.27 -14.38 -12.77
C PHE A 72 0.60 -13.74 -11.56
N LEU A 73 -0.53 -13.03 -11.77
CA LEU A 73 -1.24 -12.31 -10.72
C LEU A 73 -2.59 -12.96 -10.44
N VAL A 74 -2.82 -13.28 -9.17
CA VAL A 74 -4.08 -13.84 -8.66
C VAL A 74 -4.56 -13.01 -7.47
N ALA A 75 -5.85 -12.65 -7.45
CA ALA A 75 -6.48 -12.02 -6.29
C ALA A 75 -7.33 -13.04 -5.51
N ASP A 76 -7.37 -12.93 -4.18
CA ASP A 76 -8.24 -13.79 -3.36
C ASP A 76 -9.69 -13.31 -3.36
N LEU A 77 -10.24 -13.08 -4.53
CA LEU A 77 -11.62 -12.70 -4.74
C LEU A 77 -12.53 -13.92 -4.96
N LYS A 78 -13.82 -13.75 -4.70
CA LYS A 78 -14.83 -14.69 -5.21
C LYS A 78 -14.90 -14.58 -6.73
N GLN A 79 -15.05 -15.70 -7.43
CA GLN A 79 -14.97 -15.78 -8.89
C GLN A 79 -15.82 -14.73 -9.62
N TYR A 80 -17.03 -14.46 -9.16
CA TYR A 80 -17.95 -13.49 -9.75
C TYR A 80 -17.56 -12.01 -9.48
N LYS A 81 -16.52 -11.76 -8.66
CA LYS A 81 -16.00 -10.42 -8.34
C LYS A 81 -14.80 -9.99 -9.19
N TYR A 82 -14.30 -10.84 -10.08
CA TYR A 82 -13.22 -10.51 -11.01
C TYR A 82 -13.73 -9.59 -12.14
N LYS A 83 -13.93 -8.32 -11.83
CA LYS A 83 -14.51 -7.30 -12.75
C LYS A 83 -13.78 -5.95 -12.65
N SER A 84 -12.57 -5.93 -12.12
CA SER A 84 -11.80 -4.69 -11.96
C SER A 84 -11.20 -4.25 -13.29
N ASP A 85 -11.27 -2.95 -13.61
CA ASP A 85 -10.62 -2.35 -14.78
C ASP A 85 -9.09 -2.46 -14.70
N TYR A 86 -8.55 -2.64 -13.50
CA TYR A 86 -7.12 -2.87 -13.30
C TYR A 86 -6.63 -4.20 -13.88
N ILE A 87 -7.51 -5.19 -14.06
CA ILE A 87 -7.15 -6.44 -14.72
C ILE A 87 -6.60 -6.17 -16.13
N GLN A 88 -7.28 -5.32 -16.90
CA GLN A 88 -6.83 -4.98 -18.24
C GLN A 88 -5.52 -4.19 -18.20
N LYS A 89 -5.39 -3.23 -17.30
CA LYS A 89 -4.16 -2.45 -17.11
C LYS A 89 -2.94 -3.34 -16.83
N PHE A 90 -3.08 -4.38 -15.99
CA PHE A 90 -2.00 -5.34 -15.74
C PHE A 90 -1.72 -6.23 -16.96
N LYS A 91 -2.74 -6.65 -17.71
CA LYS A 91 -2.54 -7.39 -18.96
C LYS A 91 -1.79 -6.54 -20.00
N ASP A 92 -2.11 -5.28 -20.12
CA ASP A 92 -1.43 -4.34 -21.03
C ASP A 92 0.05 -4.14 -20.66
N LEU A 93 0.40 -4.27 -19.37
CA LEU A 93 1.79 -4.32 -18.90
C LEU A 93 2.51 -5.64 -19.21
N GLY A 94 1.78 -6.68 -19.65
CA GLY A 94 2.35 -8.01 -19.92
C GLY A 94 2.22 -9.02 -18.77
N VAL A 95 1.42 -8.71 -17.74
CA VAL A 95 1.17 -9.62 -16.61
C VAL A 95 0.14 -10.68 -17.01
N ASN A 96 0.41 -11.94 -16.65
CA ASN A 96 -0.55 -13.03 -16.76
C ASN A 96 -1.57 -12.95 -15.60
N VAL A 97 -2.72 -12.35 -15.82
CA VAL A 97 -3.74 -12.16 -14.77
C VAL A 97 -4.78 -13.27 -14.83
N TYR A 98 -5.00 -13.97 -13.70
CA TYR A 98 -6.09 -14.93 -13.58
C TYR A 98 -7.44 -14.24 -13.80
N GLN A 99 -8.27 -14.88 -14.62
CA GLN A 99 -9.70 -14.58 -14.72
C GLN A 99 -10.49 -15.89 -14.78
N PRO A 100 -11.71 -15.92 -14.20
CA PRO A 100 -12.57 -17.08 -14.26
C PRO A 100 -12.87 -17.52 -15.71
N SER A 101 -12.69 -18.80 -15.97
CA SER A 101 -12.93 -19.47 -17.26
C SER A 101 -13.51 -20.85 -17.00
N ILE A 102 -13.81 -21.60 -18.03
CA ILE A 102 -14.25 -22.99 -17.95
C ILE A 102 -13.25 -23.93 -18.61
N ASP A 103 -13.16 -25.14 -18.13
CA ASP A 103 -12.41 -26.21 -18.79
C ASP A 103 -13.19 -26.76 -20.01
N GLN A 104 -12.57 -27.71 -20.72
CA GLN A 104 -13.19 -28.37 -21.89
C GLN A 104 -14.48 -29.13 -21.54
N LYS A 105 -14.68 -29.52 -20.27
CA LYS A 105 -15.90 -30.17 -19.78
C LYS A 105 -16.95 -29.14 -19.35
N GLY A 106 -16.67 -27.86 -19.45
CA GLY A 106 -17.53 -26.76 -19.04
C GLY A 106 -17.59 -26.57 -17.52
N GLN A 107 -16.62 -27.07 -16.76
CA GLN A 107 -16.50 -26.81 -15.34
C GLN A 107 -15.72 -25.51 -15.10
N LEU A 108 -16.12 -24.77 -14.06
CA LEU A 108 -15.45 -23.53 -13.69
C LEU A 108 -14.01 -23.82 -13.23
N VAL A 109 -13.04 -23.20 -13.88
CA VAL A 109 -11.65 -23.17 -13.41
C VAL A 109 -11.53 -22.10 -12.36
N THR A 110 -11.45 -22.52 -11.11
CA THR A 110 -11.31 -21.61 -9.97
C THR A 110 -9.89 -21.05 -9.89
N LYS A 111 -9.68 -20.01 -9.04
CA LYS A 111 -8.31 -19.52 -8.79
C LYS A 111 -7.41 -20.58 -8.16
N GLU A 112 -7.99 -21.42 -7.30
CA GLU A 112 -7.29 -22.55 -6.70
C GLU A 112 -6.87 -23.59 -7.75
N ASP A 113 -7.73 -23.88 -8.73
CA ASP A 113 -7.40 -24.78 -9.86
C ASP A 113 -6.33 -24.14 -10.75
N PHE A 114 -6.46 -22.85 -11.06
CA PHE A 114 -5.46 -22.10 -11.80
C PHE A 114 -4.08 -22.16 -11.13
N ILE A 115 -4.02 -21.86 -9.81
CA ILE A 115 -2.78 -21.95 -9.04
C ILE A 115 -2.15 -23.33 -9.16
N LYS A 116 -2.93 -24.42 -8.98
CA LYS A 116 -2.42 -25.78 -9.13
C LYS A 116 -1.86 -26.07 -10.52
N LEU A 117 -2.51 -25.55 -11.56
CA LEU A 117 -2.12 -25.80 -12.96
C LEU A 117 -0.82 -25.08 -13.34
N ILE A 118 -0.59 -23.85 -12.87
CA ILE A 118 0.59 -23.08 -13.24
C ILE A 118 1.79 -23.33 -12.33
N THR A 119 1.57 -23.62 -11.04
CA THR A 119 2.62 -23.70 -10.01
C THR A 119 3.75 -24.72 -10.34
N PRO A 120 3.54 -25.83 -11.07
CA PRO A 120 4.65 -26.67 -11.51
C PRO A 120 5.73 -25.95 -12.35
N LYS A 121 5.40 -24.81 -12.95
CA LYS A 121 6.31 -23.97 -13.74
C LYS A 121 6.72 -22.68 -13.03
N ILE A 122 6.33 -22.49 -11.77
CA ILE A 122 6.63 -21.30 -10.98
C ILE A 122 7.89 -21.54 -10.15
N ASP A 123 8.80 -20.58 -10.20
CA ASP A 123 10.05 -20.59 -9.42
C ASP A 123 9.83 -19.95 -8.04
N VAL A 124 9.06 -18.85 -7.98
CA VAL A 124 8.82 -18.07 -6.76
C VAL A 124 7.34 -17.77 -6.60
N ALA A 125 6.78 -18.06 -5.44
CA ALA A 125 5.44 -17.64 -5.05
C ALA A 125 5.55 -16.50 -4.04
N TRP A 126 5.21 -15.29 -4.48
CA TRP A 126 5.19 -14.05 -3.71
C TRP A 126 3.80 -13.83 -3.12
N LEU A 127 3.64 -14.19 -1.85
CA LEU A 127 2.36 -14.16 -1.14
C LEU A 127 2.29 -12.88 -0.30
N HIS A 128 1.43 -11.98 -0.72
CA HIS A 128 1.33 -10.60 -0.22
C HIS A 128 0.30 -10.52 0.91
N ARG A 129 0.68 -10.19 2.11
CA ARG A 129 -0.09 -10.08 3.35
C ARG A 129 -0.20 -11.39 4.16
N PRO A 130 -0.35 -11.28 5.52
CA PRO A 130 -0.35 -12.44 6.41
C PRO A 130 -1.45 -13.45 6.10
N THR A 131 -2.67 -12.97 5.85
CA THR A 131 -3.86 -13.81 5.56
C THR A 131 -3.71 -14.61 4.27
N ILE A 132 -3.10 -13.99 3.23
CA ILE A 132 -2.84 -14.62 1.94
C ILE A 132 -1.78 -15.70 2.06
N PHE A 133 -0.67 -15.38 2.75
CA PHE A 133 0.39 -16.36 2.96
C PHE A 133 -0.15 -17.60 3.69
N SER A 134 -0.81 -17.41 4.84
CA SER A 134 -1.40 -18.52 5.62
C SER A 134 -2.35 -19.38 4.79
N LYS A 135 -3.15 -18.74 3.91
CA LYS A 135 -4.17 -19.43 3.11
C LYS A 135 -3.58 -20.26 1.96
N PHE A 136 -2.57 -19.72 1.26
CA PHE A 136 -2.14 -20.30 -0.02
C PHE A 136 -0.81 -21.06 0.02
N GLN A 137 0.03 -20.91 1.06
CA GLN A 137 1.34 -21.56 1.15
C GLN A 137 1.27 -23.08 0.95
N SER A 138 0.32 -23.76 1.62
CA SER A 138 0.18 -25.22 1.52
C SER A 138 -0.28 -25.66 0.14
N LEU A 139 -1.22 -24.91 -0.50
CA LEU A 139 -1.66 -25.20 -1.86
C LEU A 139 -0.51 -25.11 -2.85
N VAL A 140 0.30 -24.06 -2.74
CA VAL A 140 1.45 -23.79 -3.61
C VAL A 140 2.53 -24.85 -3.41
N LYS A 141 2.94 -25.15 -2.16
CA LYS A 141 3.95 -26.19 -1.87
C LYS A 141 3.49 -27.59 -2.24
N THR A 142 2.20 -27.89 -2.16
CA THR A 142 1.65 -29.17 -2.63
C THR A 142 1.74 -29.31 -4.14
N ALA A 143 1.53 -28.22 -4.90
CA ALA A 143 1.60 -28.22 -6.35
C ALA A 143 3.06 -28.23 -6.87
N ASN A 144 4.00 -27.60 -6.14
CA ASN A 144 5.44 -27.62 -6.43
C ASN A 144 6.22 -27.52 -5.10
N PRO A 145 6.77 -28.64 -4.58
CA PRO A 145 7.57 -28.62 -3.34
C PRO A 145 8.83 -27.74 -3.41
N ASN A 146 9.37 -27.52 -4.61
CA ASN A 146 10.60 -26.75 -4.82
C ASN A 146 10.38 -25.25 -5.01
N VAL A 147 9.13 -24.79 -5.09
CA VAL A 147 8.83 -23.35 -5.24
C VAL A 147 9.36 -22.56 -4.04
N LYS A 148 10.05 -21.45 -4.29
CA LYS A 148 10.45 -20.54 -3.22
C LYS A 148 9.24 -19.75 -2.71
N LEU A 149 8.96 -19.78 -1.41
CA LEU A 149 7.88 -19.02 -0.79
C LEU A 149 8.41 -17.69 -0.25
N VAL A 150 7.87 -16.61 -0.76
CA VAL A 150 8.13 -15.25 -0.27
C VAL A 150 6.91 -14.74 0.50
N PHE A 151 7.10 -14.44 1.77
CA PHE A 151 6.11 -13.77 2.60
C PHE A 151 6.35 -12.25 2.57
N ASP A 152 5.52 -11.51 1.89
CA ASP A 152 5.55 -10.04 1.90
C ASP A 152 4.57 -9.54 2.97
N MET A 153 5.11 -9.03 4.08
CA MET A 153 4.33 -8.59 5.23
C MET A 153 3.45 -7.40 4.93
N VAL A 154 3.90 -6.48 4.05
CA VAL A 154 3.28 -5.18 3.71
C VAL A 154 3.36 -4.16 4.86
N ASP A 155 2.96 -4.55 6.05
CA ASP A 155 3.18 -3.91 7.34
C ASP A 155 3.20 -4.98 8.43
N PHE A 156 3.70 -4.67 9.61
CA PHE A 156 3.61 -5.57 10.75
C PHE A 156 2.25 -5.35 11.44
N HIS A 157 1.24 -6.14 11.06
CA HIS A 157 -0.15 -5.99 11.53
C HIS A 157 -0.28 -6.01 13.06
N TYR A 158 0.49 -6.88 13.73
CA TYR A 158 0.58 -6.90 15.18
C TYR A 158 0.90 -5.52 15.75
N VAL A 159 1.96 -4.89 15.23
CA VAL A 159 2.41 -3.57 15.72
C VAL A 159 1.37 -2.49 15.45
N ARG A 160 0.74 -2.51 14.29
CA ARG A 160 -0.31 -1.55 13.94
C ARG A 160 -1.49 -1.64 14.90
N LEU A 161 -2.00 -2.84 15.15
CA LEU A 161 -3.12 -3.08 16.06
C LEU A 161 -2.77 -2.78 17.52
N LEU A 162 -1.54 -3.11 17.94
CA LEU A 162 -1.07 -2.79 19.29
C LEU A 162 -0.99 -1.27 19.53
N ARG A 163 -0.46 -0.52 18.59
CA ARG A 163 -0.42 0.96 18.66
C ARG A 163 -1.83 1.58 18.66
N GLU A 164 -2.75 0.98 17.92
CA GLU A 164 -4.15 1.40 17.93
C GLU A 164 -4.82 1.09 19.28
N TYR A 165 -4.54 -0.08 19.88
CA TYR A 165 -4.94 -0.40 21.25
C TYR A 165 -4.39 0.60 22.26
N GLU A 166 -3.11 0.96 22.17
CA GLU A 166 -2.48 1.92 23.09
C GLU A 166 -3.17 3.28 23.06
N LEU A 167 -3.70 3.70 21.91
CA LEU A 167 -4.45 4.94 21.76
C LEU A 167 -5.89 4.82 22.28
N ASN A 168 -6.61 3.77 21.90
CA ASN A 168 -8.05 3.64 22.11
C ASN A 168 -8.41 2.84 23.37
N LYS A 169 -7.46 2.03 23.92
CA LYS A 169 -7.66 1.13 25.07
C LYS A 169 -8.78 0.09 24.85
N ASP A 170 -9.02 -0.29 23.62
CA ASP A 170 -10.00 -1.33 23.25
C ASP A 170 -9.33 -2.73 23.35
N GLU A 171 -9.74 -3.53 24.34
CA GLU A 171 -9.21 -4.89 24.57
C GLU A 171 -9.45 -5.84 23.38
N ALA A 172 -10.43 -5.58 22.51
CA ALA A 172 -10.64 -6.37 21.31
C ALA A 172 -9.48 -6.20 20.32
N LEU A 173 -8.93 -4.99 20.19
CA LEU A 173 -7.76 -4.70 19.36
C LEU A 173 -6.51 -5.43 19.86
N LYS A 174 -6.32 -5.49 21.19
CA LYS A 174 -5.20 -6.23 21.80
C LYS A 174 -5.30 -7.72 21.50
N ALA A 175 -6.47 -8.32 21.70
CA ALA A 175 -6.69 -9.72 21.38
C ALA A 175 -6.48 -10.02 19.89
N GLU A 176 -6.88 -9.12 19.01
CA GLU A 176 -6.64 -9.24 17.58
C GLU A 176 -5.16 -9.09 17.23
N ALA A 177 -4.44 -8.15 17.86
CA ALA A 177 -3.00 -8.00 17.71
C ALA A 177 -2.25 -9.31 18.06
N GLU A 178 -2.54 -9.90 19.21
CA GLU A 178 -1.93 -11.16 19.62
C GLU A 178 -2.22 -12.33 18.67
N LYS A 179 -3.42 -12.34 18.07
CA LYS A 179 -3.77 -13.30 17.03
C LYS A 179 -2.94 -13.09 15.76
N PHE A 180 -2.77 -11.83 15.32
CA PHE A 180 -1.93 -11.53 14.15
C PHE A 180 -0.47 -11.85 14.41
N LEU A 181 0.07 -11.58 15.61
CA LEU A 181 1.44 -11.96 15.96
C LEU A 181 1.68 -13.46 15.70
N LYS A 182 0.77 -14.32 16.17
CA LYS A 182 0.88 -15.77 15.97
C LYS A 182 0.86 -16.15 14.48
N ILE A 183 -0.02 -15.53 13.70
CA ILE A 183 -0.11 -15.75 12.24
C ILE A 183 1.18 -15.32 11.54
N GLU A 184 1.66 -14.12 11.86
CA GLU A 184 2.85 -13.55 11.20
C GLU A 184 4.11 -14.32 11.54
N LEU A 185 4.28 -14.74 12.79
CA LEU A 185 5.41 -15.59 13.20
C LEU A 185 5.37 -16.98 12.56
N GLU A 186 4.20 -17.58 12.42
CA GLU A 186 4.06 -18.87 11.73
C GLU A 186 4.35 -18.74 10.24
N ASN A 187 3.90 -17.64 9.60
CA ASN A 187 4.25 -17.33 8.22
C ASN A 187 5.76 -17.15 8.04
N CYS A 188 6.42 -16.42 8.96
CA CYS A 188 7.87 -16.25 8.93
C CYS A 188 8.62 -17.58 9.01
N LYS A 189 8.14 -18.55 9.82
CA LYS A 189 8.74 -19.88 9.90
C LYS A 189 8.64 -20.64 8.57
N ASN A 190 7.46 -20.55 7.91
CA ASN A 190 7.13 -21.34 6.73
C ASN A 190 7.63 -20.70 5.42
N ALA A 191 7.99 -19.41 5.43
CA ALA A 191 8.56 -18.72 4.30
C ALA A 191 10.05 -19.05 4.09
N ASP A 192 10.48 -19.09 2.83
CA ASP A 192 11.90 -19.13 2.47
C ASP A 192 12.53 -17.73 2.57
N VAL A 193 11.75 -16.69 2.23
CA VAL A 193 12.12 -15.27 2.36
C VAL A 193 10.97 -14.50 3.00
N VAL A 194 11.28 -13.61 3.93
CA VAL A 194 10.33 -12.67 4.55
C VAL A 194 10.70 -11.25 4.12
N ILE A 195 9.73 -10.49 3.63
CA ILE A 195 9.94 -9.10 3.24
C ILE A 195 9.36 -8.19 4.30
N ALA A 196 10.24 -7.44 4.97
CA ALA A 196 9.89 -6.30 5.80
C ALA A 196 9.89 -5.01 4.97
N ILE A 197 8.97 -4.10 5.25
CA ILE A 197 8.84 -2.85 4.48
C ILE A 197 9.73 -1.73 5.02
N SER A 198 10.14 -1.80 6.31
CA SER A 198 11.00 -0.82 6.96
C SER A 198 12.05 -1.49 7.85
N THR A 199 13.11 -0.75 8.14
CA THR A 199 14.10 -1.15 9.16
C THR A 199 13.44 -1.31 10.52
N THR A 200 12.50 -0.43 10.86
CA THR A 200 11.71 -0.50 12.10
C THR A 200 10.90 -1.80 12.19
N ASP A 201 10.19 -2.18 11.12
CA ASP A 201 9.44 -3.45 11.11
C ASP A 201 10.37 -4.64 11.22
N LYS A 202 11.53 -4.61 10.55
CA LYS A 202 12.55 -5.65 10.64
C LYS A 202 13.09 -5.79 12.07
N GLU A 203 13.39 -4.69 12.74
CA GLU A 203 13.90 -4.69 14.13
C GLU A 203 12.83 -5.14 15.12
N LEU A 204 11.59 -4.71 14.97
CA LEU A 204 10.46 -5.16 15.79
C LEU A 204 10.18 -6.66 15.59
N LEU A 205 10.26 -7.15 14.35
CA LEU A 205 10.11 -8.56 14.06
C LEU A 205 11.21 -9.40 14.73
N LYS A 206 12.46 -8.92 14.77
CA LYS A 206 13.58 -9.59 15.45
C LYS A 206 13.34 -9.85 16.94
N GLN A 207 12.56 -9.02 17.61
CA GLN A 207 12.21 -9.22 19.02
C GLN A 207 11.35 -10.47 19.23
N HIS A 208 10.66 -10.95 18.20
CA HIS A 208 9.75 -12.07 18.23
C HIS A 208 10.22 -13.26 17.38
N PHE A 209 11.10 -13.03 16.41
CA PHE A 209 11.53 -14.03 15.43
C PHE A 209 13.04 -13.95 15.19
N ASN A 210 13.76 -14.98 15.64
CA ASN A 210 15.22 -14.97 15.73
C ASN A 210 15.92 -15.49 14.45
N THR A 211 15.56 -14.98 13.25
CA THR A 211 16.27 -15.32 12.01
C THR A 211 16.41 -14.12 11.09
N ASP A 212 17.54 -13.42 11.22
CA ASP A 212 17.92 -12.28 10.37
C ASP A 212 18.14 -12.69 8.89
N GLU A 213 18.60 -13.91 8.65
CA GLU A 213 19.02 -14.42 7.35
C GLU A 213 17.87 -14.47 6.33
N LYS A 214 16.63 -14.67 6.79
CA LYS A 214 15.45 -14.73 5.91
C LYS A 214 14.80 -13.37 5.64
N VAL A 215 15.11 -12.34 6.45
CA VAL A 215 14.39 -11.06 6.40
C VAL A 215 15.10 -10.07 5.49
N VAL A 216 14.50 -9.81 4.35
CA VAL A 216 14.96 -8.85 3.35
C VAL A 216 14.15 -7.56 3.48
N LEU A 217 14.82 -6.41 3.35
CA LEU A 217 14.17 -5.11 3.33
C LEU A 217 13.80 -4.75 1.89
N ILE A 218 12.51 -4.69 1.58
CA ILE A 218 11.99 -4.12 0.32
C ILE A 218 10.91 -3.11 0.66
N SER A 219 11.27 -1.84 0.62
CA SER A 219 10.41 -0.74 1.03
C SER A 219 9.44 -0.30 -0.07
N ASN A 220 8.70 0.77 0.18
CA ASN A 220 7.99 1.48 -0.88
C ASN A 220 8.98 1.97 -1.94
N ILE A 221 8.49 2.08 -3.17
CA ILE A 221 9.30 2.50 -4.31
C ILE A 221 8.82 3.89 -4.71
N HIS A 222 9.73 4.84 -4.68
CA HIS A 222 9.46 6.24 -4.95
C HIS A 222 10.44 6.79 -5.98
N GLN A 223 9.96 7.70 -6.82
CA GLN A 223 10.81 8.40 -7.78
C GLN A 223 10.63 9.90 -7.59
N HIS A 224 11.71 10.58 -7.23
CA HIS A 224 11.72 12.03 -7.14
C HIS A 224 11.46 12.63 -8.52
N ILE A 225 10.53 13.58 -8.58
CA ILE A 225 10.20 14.36 -9.79
C ILE A 225 11.04 15.63 -9.73
N ASP A 226 12.01 15.74 -10.65
CA ASP A 226 12.84 16.93 -10.69
C ASP A 226 12.02 18.18 -11.02
N LYS A 227 12.32 19.27 -10.34
CA LYS A 227 11.64 20.55 -10.53
C LYS A 227 11.85 21.01 -11.98
N SER A 228 10.78 21.09 -12.76
CA SER A 228 10.76 21.74 -14.08
C SER A 228 10.43 23.22 -13.92
N ASP A 229 10.57 23.99 -14.98
CA ASP A 229 10.23 25.43 -15.02
C ASP A 229 8.75 25.72 -14.66
N ASN A 230 7.89 24.69 -14.70
CA ASN A 230 6.48 24.74 -14.27
C ASN A 230 6.25 24.42 -12.79
N PHE A 231 7.31 24.27 -11.99
CA PHE A 231 7.17 24.02 -10.57
C PHE A 231 6.80 25.32 -9.86
N ASN A 232 5.61 25.37 -9.27
CA ASN A 232 5.17 26.57 -8.56
C ASN A 232 6.08 26.89 -7.38
N SER A 233 6.50 28.15 -7.27
CA SER A 233 7.25 28.68 -6.14
C SER A 233 6.40 28.76 -4.89
N PHE A 234 7.00 29.02 -3.74
CA PHE A 234 6.33 29.26 -2.47
C PHE A 234 5.17 30.23 -2.58
N GLU A 235 5.34 31.33 -3.33
CA GLU A 235 4.36 32.41 -3.48
C GLU A 235 3.11 31.97 -4.26
N ASN A 236 3.26 31.02 -5.17
CA ASN A 236 2.19 30.54 -6.05
C ASN A 236 1.49 29.28 -5.52
N ARG A 237 1.85 28.83 -4.32
CA ARG A 237 1.26 27.67 -3.65
C ARG A 237 0.37 28.11 -2.50
N ASN A 238 -0.73 27.41 -2.31
CA ASN A 238 -1.70 27.69 -1.27
C ASN A 238 -2.19 26.39 -0.61
N ASP A 239 -2.92 26.52 0.46
CA ASP A 239 -3.66 25.46 1.15
C ASP A 239 -2.81 24.33 1.71
N LEU A 240 -3.43 23.51 2.51
CA LEU A 240 -2.89 22.26 3.03
C LEU A 240 -3.49 21.08 2.25
N LEU A 241 -2.75 19.97 2.18
CA LEU A 241 -3.20 18.74 1.55
C LEU A 241 -3.02 17.55 2.49
N PHE A 242 -4.03 16.71 2.59
CA PHE A 242 -3.95 15.35 3.11
C PHE A 242 -4.40 14.37 2.01
N VAL A 243 -3.68 13.25 1.88
CA VAL A 243 -4.05 12.17 0.95
C VAL A 243 -4.15 10.85 1.71
N GLY A 244 -5.22 10.07 1.48
CA GLY A 244 -5.34 8.75 2.11
C GLY A 244 -6.53 7.92 1.63
N SER A 245 -6.43 6.61 1.76
CA SER A 245 -7.56 5.70 1.61
C SER A 245 -8.26 5.51 2.96
N PHE A 246 -9.55 5.79 3.04
CA PHE A 246 -10.35 5.68 4.28
C PHE A 246 -10.81 4.24 4.60
N ARG A 247 -10.29 3.25 3.87
CA ARG A 247 -10.30 1.85 4.31
C ARG A 247 -9.33 1.58 5.47
N HIS A 248 -8.40 2.51 5.72
CA HIS A 248 -7.37 2.40 6.75
C HIS A 248 -7.68 3.36 7.90
N ASP A 249 -8.00 2.82 9.06
CA ASP A 249 -8.38 3.56 10.26
C ASP A 249 -7.40 4.67 10.66
N PRO A 250 -6.06 4.50 10.53
CA PRO A 250 -5.12 5.60 10.80
C PRO A 250 -5.36 6.87 9.97
N ASN A 251 -5.92 6.75 8.77
CA ASN A 251 -6.23 7.93 7.94
C ASN A 251 -7.47 8.65 8.41
N SER A 252 -8.52 7.90 8.79
CA SER A 252 -9.75 8.45 9.35
C SER A 252 -9.47 9.17 10.67
N ASP A 253 -8.69 8.55 11.53
CA ASP A 253 -8.24 9.14 12.80
C ASP A 253 -7.44 10.42 12.57
N ALA A 254 -6.45 10.40 11.68
CA ALA A 254 -5.60 11.56 11.39
C ALA A 254 -6.39 12.75 10.84
N VAL A 255 -7.39 12.52 10.00
CA VAL A 255 -8.23 13.60 9.44
C VAL A 255 -9.16 14.19 10.49
N LYS A 256 -9.74 13.37 11.38
CA LYS A 256 -10.51 13.85 12.53
C LYS A 256 -9.63 14.68 13.46
N TYR A 257 -8.50 14.16 13.87
CA TYR A 257 -7.53 14.86 14.72
C TYR A 257 -7.05 16.18 14.09
N LEU A 258 -6.76 16.18 12.79
CA LEU A 258 -6.41 17.40 12.08
C LEU A 258 -7.52 18.44 12.17
N LYS A 259 -8.78 18.05 11.89
CA LYS A 259 -9.93 18.93 11.86
C LYS A 259 -10.31 19.47 13.23
N GLU A 260 -10.36 18.59 14.23
CA GLU A 260 -10.98 18.87 15.53
C GLU A 260 -10.00 19.50 16.52
N ASP A 261 -8.72 19.09 16.47
CA ASP A 261 -7.73 19.51 17.47
C ASP A 261 -6.66 20.45 16.89
N VAL A 262 -6.09 20.16 15.72
CA VAL A 262 -4.94 20.91 15.18
C VAL A 262 -5.39 22.19 14.48
N MET A 263 -6.33 22.10 13.53
CA MET A 263 -6.74 23.23 12.70
C MET A 263 -7.37 24.39 13.49
N PRO A 264 -8.11 24.18 14.59
CA PRO A 264 -8.57 25.30 15.43
C PRO A 264 -7.44 26.17 15.96
N LEU A 265 -6.25 25.62 16.21
CA LEU A 265 -5.08 26.39 16.63
C LEU A 265 -4.49 27.15 15.43
N VAL A 266 -4.31 26.48 14.31
CA VAL A 266 -3.78 27.09 13.06
C VAL A 266 -4.67 28.22 12.57
N TRP A 267 -5.99 28.08 12.63
CA TRP A 267 -6.94 29.10 12.17
C TRP A 267 -7.00 30.36 13.04
N LYS A 268 -6.40 30.35 14.24
CA LYS A 268 -6.24 31.59 15.04
C LYS A 268 -5.25 32.53 14.36
N ASP A 269 -4.16 31.97 13.78
CA ASP A 269 -3.09 32.77 13.17
C ASP A 269 -3.30 32.95 11.65
N ILE A 270 -3.89 31.93 10.98
CA ILE A 270 -4.17 31.94 9.54
C ILE A 270 -5.64 31.62 9.30
N PRO A 271 -6.55 32.59 9.51
CA PRO A 271 -8.00 32.35 9.54
C PRO A 271 -8.59 31.75 8.25
N ASP A 272 -8.02 32.06 7.10
CA ASP A 272 -8.55 31.68 5.79
C ASP A 272 -7.88 30.44 5.18
N LEU A 273 -6.94 29.81 5.90
CA LEU A 273 -6.22 28.63 5.42
C LEU A 273 -7.19 27.47 5.17
N LYS A 274 -7.15 26.92 3.97
CA LYS A 274 -7.95 25.75 3.58
C LYS A 274 -7.16 24.47 3.70
N VAL A 275 -7.88 23.38 3.96
CA VAL A 275 -7.37 22.02 3.97
C VAL A 275 -8.13 21.21 2.91
N ASN A 276 -7.40 20.64 1.98
CA ASN A 276 -7.93 19.76 0.95
C ASN A 276 -7.67 18.31 1.35
N ILE A 277 -8.73 17.52 1.47
CA ILE A 277 -8.68 16.10 1.79
C ILE A 277 -8.98 15.30 0.53
N ILE A 278 -8.01 14.54 0.05
CA ILE A 278 -8.15 13.66 -1.11
C ILE A 278 -8.09 12.21 -0.64
N GLY A 279 -9.05 11.40 -1.08
CA GLY A 279 -9.03 9.99 -0.76
C GLY A 279 -10.16 9.18 -1.35
N SER A 280 -9.93 7.87 -1.36
CA SER A 280 -10.91 6.87 -1.76
C SER A 280 -11.63 6.29 -0.54
N TYR A 281 -12.85 5.76 -0.76
CA TYR A 281 -13.64 5.07 0.26
C TYR A 281 -14.00 5.95 1.46
N ILE A 282 -14.36 7.21 1.19
CA ILE A 282 -14.82 8.16 2.22
C ILE A 282 -16.06 7.59 2.91
N THR A 283 -16.09 7.68 4.23
CA THR A 283 -17.17 7.22 5.10
C THR A 283 -18.03 8.40 5.57
N GLU A 284 -19.27 8.16 6.00
CA GLU A 284 -20.21 9.21 6.42
C GLU A 284 -19.66 10.10 7.54
N ASP A 285 -18.89 9.53 8.47
CA ASP A 285 -18.26 10.26 9.58
C ASP A 285 -17.13 11.18 9.09
N ILE A 286 -16.44 10.82 8.02
CA ILE A 286 -15.46 11.71 7.38
C ILE A 286 -16.16 12.78 6.55
N GLU A 287 -17.25 12.43 5.84
CA GLU A 287 -18.06 13.40 5.09
C GLU A 287 -18.60 14.51 6.00
N ALA A 288 -18.98 14.17 7.24
CA ALA A 288 -19.47 15.12 8.23
C ALA A 288 -18.46 16.19 8.67
N LEU A 289 -17.15 15.98 8.42
CA LEU A 289 -16.10 16.96 8.75
C LEU A 289 -16.01 18.10 7.73
N ALA A 290 -16.69 18.00 6.59
CA ALA A 290 -16.61 19.01 5.52
C ALA A 290 -17.07 20.39 5.98
N SER A 291 -16.37 21.43 5.51
CA SER A 291 -16.73 22.83 5.70
C SER A 291 -16.10 23.69 4.59
N ASP A 292 -16.39 25.00 4.58
CA ASP A 292 -15.81 25.93 3.59
C ASP A 292 -14.27 25.94 3.60
N LYS A 293 -13.66 25.68 4.78
CA LYS A 293 -12.21 25.63 4.97
C LYS A 293 -11.63 24.21 4.99
N PHE A 294 -12.45 23.18 5.13
CA PHE A 294 -12.04 21.78 5.19
C PHE A 294 -12.76 20.98 4.11
N LYS A 295 -12.12 20.88 2.94
CA LYS A 295 -12.75 20.40 1.73
C LYS A 295 -12.45 18.94 1.48
N LEU A 296 -13.47 18.14 1.30
CA LEU A 296 -13.38 16.75 0.86
C LEU A 296 -13.50 16.71 -0.66
N LEU A 297 -12.39 16.47 -1.34
CA LEU A 297 -12.33 16.44 -2.81
C LEU A 297 -12.64 15.06 -3.39
N GLY A 298 -12.76 14.03 -2.53
CA GLY A 298 -12.95 12.67 -2.99
C GLY A 298 -11.70 12.08 -3.64
N PHE A 299 -11.91 11.09 -4.51
CA PHE A 299 -10.84 10.51 -5.30
C PHE A 299 -10.49 11.42 -6.48
N VAL A 300 -9.20 11.68 -6.66
CA VAL A 300 -8.66 12.48 -7.76
C VAL A 300 -7.70 11.61 -8.57
N ASP A 301 -7.93 11.47 -9.87
CA ASP A 301 -7.10 10.64 -10.74
C ASP A 301 -5.69 11.18 -10.93
N ASP A 302 -5.55 12.51 -11.10
CA ASP A 302 -4.26 13.19 -11.22
C ASP A 302 -3.97 14.05 -9.99
N LEU A 303 -3.21 13.49 -9.06
CA LEU A 303 -2.75 14.20 -7.87
C LEU A 303 -1.67 15.26 -8.18
N ASN A 304 -0.97 15.15 -9.30
CA ASN A 304 0.14 16.05 -9.61
C ASN A 304 -0.32 17.51 -9.71
N ALA A 305 -1.47 17.74 -10.35
CA ALA A 305 -2.04 19.08 -10.46
C ALA A 305 -2.35 19.69 -9.09
N VAL A 306 -2.90 18.91 -8.15
CA VAL A 306 -3.21 19.39 -6.81
C VAL A 306 -1.94 19.60 -5.99
N ILE A 307 -1.00 18.64 -6.01
CA ILE A 307 0.27 18.75 -5.28
C ILE A 307 1.06 19.99 -5.74
N ASN A 308 1.08 20.29 -7.03
CA ASN A 308 1.82 21.43 -7.58
C ASN A 308 1.26 22.80 -7.15
N THR A 309 0.01 22.87 -6.75
CA THR A 309 -0.62 24.11 -6.25
C THR A 309 -0.70 24.16 -4.72
N THR A 310 -0.48 23.03 -4.05
CA THR A 310 -0.50 22.95 -2.59
C THR A 310 0.80 23.46 -1.97
N LYS A 311 0.70 24.23 -0.86
CA LYS A 311 1.87 24.75 -0.17
C LYS A 311 2.47 23.78 0.83
N LEU A 312 1.65 23.00 1.53
CA LEU A 312 2.12 22.10 2.59
C LEU A 312 1.29 20.83 2.65
N PHE A 313 1.96 19.68 2.75
CA PHE A 313 1.31 18.41 3.02
C PHE A 313 1.22 18.18 4.53
N VAL A 314 0.09 17.65 5.03
CA VAL A 314 -0.10 17.41 6.47
C VAL A 314 -0.62 15.99 6.70
N ALA A 315 0.08 15.22 7.53
CA ALA A 315 -0.32 13.85 7.86
C ALA A 315 -0.08 13.55 9.37
N PRO A 316 -0.95 14.02 10.28
CA PRO A 316 -0.77 13.89 11.73
C PRO A 316 -1.23 12.50 12.21
N LEU A 317 -0.57 11.45 11.73
CA LEU A 317 -0.90 10.05 12.05
C LEU A 317 -0.54 9.74 13.51
N ARG A 318 -1.51 9.27 14.30
CA ARG A 318 -1.31 8.92 15.72
C ARG A 318 -0.95 7.45 15.92
N PHE A 319 -1.33 6.57 14.98
CA PHE A 319 -0.96 5.16 14.95
C PHE A 319 -0.80 4.64 13.53
N GLY A 320 -0.28 3.42 13.40
CA GLY A 320 0.01 2.76 12.14
C GLY A 320 1.35 2.01 12.20
N ALA A 321 1.66 1.23 11.19
CA ALA A 321 2.93 0.54 11.02
C ALA A 321 3.45 0.71 9.59
N GLY A 322 4.71 0.40 9.35
CA GLY A 322 5.35 0.44 8.04
C GLY A 322 5.53 1.84 7.44
N ILE A 323 6.07 1.88 6.23
CA ILE A 323 6.33 3.12 5.49
C ILE A 323 5.04 3.73 4.96
N LYS A 324 4.85 5.01 5.25
CA LYS A 324 3.65 5.77 4.83
C LYS A 324 3.82 6.29 3.40
N GLY A 325 3.26 5.60 2.42
CA GLY A 325 3.40 5.96 1.00
C GLY A 325 3.02 7.40 0.66
N LYS A 326 2.06 8.00 1.40
CA LYS A 326 1.68 9.41 1.24
C LYS A 326 2.81 10.40 1.60
N ILE A 327 3.64 10.05 2.57
CA ILE A 327 4.83 10.85 2.92
C ILE A 327 5.84 10.79 1.76
N GLY A 328 6.15 9.59 1.27
CA GLY A 328 7.00 9.43 0.09
C GLY A 328 6.44 10.18 -1.13
N GLN A 329 5.12 10.15 -1.34
CA GLN A 329 4.46 10.85 -2.44
C GLN A 329 4.59 12.39 -2.35
N SER A 330 4.51 12.96 -1.14
CA SER A 330 4.80 14.38 -0.91
C SER A 330 6.26 14.70 -1.26
N LEU A 331 7.19 13.87 -0.80
CA LEU A 331 8.63 14.02 -1.06
C LEU A 331 8.99 13.88 -2.55
N GLU A 332 8.28 13.02 -3.32
CA GLU A 332 8.44 12.89 -4.78
C GLU A 332 8.32 14.23 -5.49
N HIS A 333 7.41 15.07 -5.03
CA HIS A 333 7.09 16.38 -5.60
C HIS A 333 7.82 17.54 -4.93
N SER A 334 8.82 17.29 -4.09
CA SER A 334 9.45 18.34 -3.29
C SER A 334 8.45 19.19 -2.50
N LEU A 335 7.32 18.62 -2.08
CA LEU A 335 6.31 19.29 -1.27
C LEU A 335 6.67 19.11 0.21
N PRO A 336 7.02 20.18 0.95
CA PRO A 336 7.24 20.11 2.38
C PRO A 336 6.04 19.56 3.12
N LEU A 337 6.29 18.91 4.25
CA LEU A 337 5.23 18.25 5.00
C LEU A 337 5.36 18.48 6.51
N VAL A 338 4.23 18.36 7.22
CA VAL A 338 4.20 18.23 8.68
C VAL A 338 3.55 16.90 9.03
N THR A 339 4.26 16.10 9.82
CA THR A 339 3.79 14.78 10.24
C THR A 339 4.26 14.45 11.66
N THR A 340 3.83 13.30 12.18
CA THR A 340 4.25 12.76 13.46
C THR A 340 5.42 11.78 13.30
N ASN A 341 6.02 11.32 14.39
CA ASN A 341 7.00 10.22 14.37
C ASN A 341 6.41 8.95 13.71
N VAL A 342 5.12 8.69 13.92
CA VAL A 342 4.42 7.55 13.27
C VAL A 342 4.35 7.76 11.76
N GLY A 343 4.04 8.96 11.30
CA GLY A 343 4.00 9.29 9.88
C GLY A 343 5.38 9.27 9.23
N ALA A 344 6.41 9.73 9.93
CA ALA A 344 7.80 9.78 9.49
C ALA A 344 8.52 8.41 9.51
N GLU A 345 7.90 7.39 10.13
CA GLU A 345 8.51 6.09 10.33
C GLU A 345 9.15 5.53 9.05
N GLY A 346 10.45 5.19 9.15
CA GLY A 346 11.24 4.64 8.06
C GLY A 346 11.88 5.67 7.12
N PHE A 347 11.54 6.96 7.24
CA PHE A 347 12.21 8.05 6.54
C PHE A 347 13.23 8.73 7.47
N ASP A 348 14.40 9.06 6.94
CA ASP A 348 15.41 9.85 7.64
C ASP A 348 15.30 11.32 7.19
N PHE A 349 14.71 12.14 8.05
CA PHE A 349 14.56 13.58 7.81
C PHE A 349 15.80 14.39 8.17
N GLY A 350 16.82 13.79 8.82
CA GLY A 350 18.05 14.46 9.20
C GLY A 350 17.79 15.77 9.96
N GLU A 351 18.39 16.86 9.52
CA GLU A 351 18.22 18.19 10.11
C GLU A 351 16.79 18.74 9.99
N GLN A 352 16.00 18.23 9.04
CA GLN A 352 14.61 18.66 8.86
C GLN A 352 13.60 18.03 9.86
N THR A 353 14.08 17.14 10.72
CA THR A 353 13.25 16.54 11.78
C THR A 353 12.59 17.60 12.66
N ASN A 354 13.35 18.60 13.06
CA ASN A 354 12.83 19.68 13.90
C ASN A 354 11.86 20.64 13.19
N VAL A 355 11.80 20.60 11.87
CA VAL A 355 10.95 21.48 11.06
C VAL A 355 9.68 20.78 10.63
N MET A 356 9.77 19.48 10.27
CA MET A 356 8.68 18.73 9.65
C MET A 356 8.00 17.73 10.58
N ILE A 357 8.59 17.38 11.74
CA ILE A 357 8.04 16.31 12.61
C ILE A 357 7.62 16.87 13.97
N ALA A 358 6.38 16.62 14.36
CA ALA A 358 5.80 17.03 15.63
C ALA A 358 4.86 15.96 16.19
N ASN A 359 4.78 15.83 17.51
CA ASN A 359 4.00 14.76 18.15
C ASN A 359 2.91 15.28 19.09
N THR A 360 2.85 16.59 19.32
CA THR A 360 1.78 17.23 20.10
C THR A 360 0.92 18.12 19.20
N THR A 361 -0.31 18.37 19.62
CA THR A 361 -1.25 19.23 18.88
C THR A 361 -0.68 20.64 18.67
N ASN A 362 -0.07 21.23 19.72
CA ASN A 362 0.52 22.56 19.63
C ASN A 362 1.72 22.58 18.67
N ASP A 363 2.66 21.63 18.80
CA ASP A 363 3.83 21.57 17.91
C ASP A 363 3.43 21.34 16.45
N LEU A 364 2.38 20.53 16.19
CA LEU A 364 1.83 20.35 14.84
C LEU A 364 1.32 21.68 14.28
N ALA A 365 0.54 22.42 15.08
CA ALA A 365 0.01 23.70 14.67
C ALA A 365 1.13 24.73 14.42
N ASP A 366 2.10 24.83 15.32
CA ASP A 366 3.24 25.75 15.20
C ASP A 366 4.07 25.46 13.94
N LYS A 367 4.35 24.18 13.64
CA LYS A 367 5.10 23.80 12.44
C LYS A 367 4.31 24.02 11.14
N ILE A 368 3.01 23.79 11.16
CA ILE A 368 2.13 24.14 10.02
C ILE A 368 2.19 25.65 9.78
N ILE A 369 2.03 26.48 10.81
CA ILE A 369 2.08 27.93 10.70
C ILE A 369 3.45 28.36 10.18
N ASN A 370 4.54 27.87 10.79
CA ASN A 370 5.90 28.22 10.38
C ASN A 370 6.16 27.88 8.91
N LEU A 371 5.99 26.62 8.50
CA LEU A 371 6.25 26.21 7.12
C LEU A 371 5.31 26.86 6.11
N TYR A 372 4.09 27.24 6.53
CA TYR A 372 3.16 27.93 5.64
C TYR A 372 3.52 29.40 5.40
N THR A 373 4.15 30.07 6.37
CA THR A 373 4.43 31.52 6.36
C THR A 373 5.91 31.85 6.12
N ASN A 374 6.84 30.97 6.51
CA ASN A 374 8.27 31.20 6.42
C ASN A 374 8.84 30.55 5.15
N LYS A 375 9.13 31.37 4.14
CA LYS A 375 9.70 30.93 2.86
C LYS A 375 11.06 30.22 3.02
N ALA A 376 11.91 30.71 3.90
CA ALA A 376 13.27 30.16 4.06
C ALA A 376 13.22 28.70 4.57
N ASP A 377 12.40 28.43 5.59
CA ASP A 377 12.21 27.07 6.11
C ASP A 377 11.48 26.16 5.10
N TRP A 378 10.52 26.73 4.38
CA TRP A 378 9.85 25.99 3.30
C TRP A 378 10.80 25.57 2.19
N ASP A 379 11.67 26.49 1.71
CA ASP A 379 12.65 26.21 0.67
C ASP A 379 13.67 25.17 1.13
N LEU A 380 14.15 25.24 2.38
CA LEU A 380 15.06 24.25 2.96
C LEU A 380 14.39 22.86 3.02
N ALA A 381 13.17 22.78 3.52
CA ALA A 381 12.38 21.53 3.59
C ALA A 381 12.13 20.97 2.19
N SER A 382 11.72 21.80 1.23
CA SER A 382 11.49 21.41 -0.16
C SER A 382 12.75 20.85 -0.84
N ASN A 383 13.91 21.46 -0.61
CA ASN A 383 15.17 21.03 -1.20
C ASN A 383 15.71 19.73 -0.58
N SER A 384 15.35 19.43 0.67
CA SER A 384 15.76 18.19 1.35
C SER A 384 15.00 16.94 0.87
N CYS A 385 13.82 17.10 0.26
CA CYS A 385 12.93 15.98 -0.11
C CYS A 385 13.62 14.92 -0.97
N LYS A 386 14.44 15.33 -1.95
CA LYS A 386 15.17 14.41 -2.83
C LYS A 386 16.16 13.53 -2.07
N ALA A 387 16.86 14.10 -1.08
CA ALA A 387 17.82 13.36 -0.26
C ALA A 387 17.11 12.37 0.67
N ILE A 388 16.01 12.79 1.32
CA ILE A 388 15.19 11.94 2.18
C ILE A 388 14.65 10.75 1.40
N LEU A 389 14.28 10.95 0.13
CA LEU A 389 13.66 9.93 -0.72
C LEU A 389 14.68 8.95 -1.35
N LYS A 390 15.96 9.28 -1.38
CA LYS A 390 17.02 8.50 -2.07
C LYS A 390 17.02 7.00 -1.71
N PRO A 391 16.85 6.56 -0.45
CA PRO A 391 16.85 5.14 -0.10
C PRO A 391 15.69 4.34 -0.74
N PHE A 392 14.62 5.01 -1.16
CA PHE A 392 13.41 4.43 -1.74
C PHE A 392 13.40 4.44 -3.27
N SER A 393 14.53 4.78 -3.89
CA SER A 393 14.63 4.90 -5.34
C SER A 393 14.47 3.55 -6.05
N ILE A 394 14.00 3.59 -7.29
CA ILE A 394 13.87 2.40 -8.16
C ILE A 394 15.19 1.63 -8.22
N ASN A 395 16.31 2.32 -8.39
CA ASN A 395 17.63 1.68 -8.52
C ASN A 395 18.03 0.90 -7.25
N THR A 396 17.73 1.45 -6.07
CA THR A 396 18.01 0.78 -4.79
C THR A 396 17.15 -0.46 -4.63
N THR A 397 15.86 -0.37 -4.95
CA THR A 397 14.89 -1.46 -4.74
C THR A 397 15.00 -2.55 -5.81
N GLU A 398 15.37 -2.21 -7.05
CA GLU A 398 15.49 -3.18 -8.13
C GLU A 398 16.46 -4.31 -7.78
N ALA A 399 17.64 -3.98 -7.28
CA ALA A 399 18.62 -4.98 -6.88
C ALA A 399 18.09 -5.92 -5.80
N GLN A 400 17.39 -5.38 -4.79
CA GLN A 400 16.79 -6.18 -3.71
C GLN A 400 15.69 -7.12 -4.22
N VAL A 401 14.79 -6.64 -5.11
CA VAL A 401 13.73 -7.47 -5.71
C VAL A 401 14.32 -8.60 -6.54
N ILE A 402 15.34 -8.32 -7.36
CA ILE A 402 15.99 -9.30 -8.20
C ILE A 402 16.75 -10.33 -7.37
N ASP A 403 17.42 -9.92 -6.31
CA ASP A 403 18.08 -10.84 -5.37
C ASP A 403 17.10 -11.86 -4.77
N VAL A 404 15.90 -11.46 -4.41
CA VAL A 404 14.85 -12.37 -3.90
C VAL A 404 14.48 -13.44 -4.93
N ILE A 405 14.51 -13.11 -6.23
CA ILE A 405 14.13 -14.04 -7.30
C ILE A 405 15.25 -15.03 -7.64
N TYR A 406 16.51 -14.59 -7.63
CA TYR A 406 17.63 -15.36 -8.17
C TYR A 406 18.54 -16.01 -7.12
N LYS A 407 18.56 -15.52 -5.89
CA LYS A 407 19.28 -16.11 -4.75
C LYS A 407 18.37 -17.00 -3.90
#